data_c0f382ed5a6eac60ae0ccdc5756fdf9c
#
_entry.id   c0f382ed5a6eac60ae0ccdc5756fdf9c
#
_cell.length_a   1.000
_cell.length_b   1.000
_cell.length_c   1.000
_cell.angle_alpha   90.00
_cell.angle_beta   90.00
_cell.angle_gamma   90.00
#
_symmetry.space_group_name_H-M   'P 1'
#
loop_
_entity.id
_entity.type
_entity.pdbx_description
1 polymer ?
#
loop_
_entity_poly.entity_id
_entity_poly.type
_entity_poly.pdbx_seq_one_letter_code
_entity_poly.pdbx_strand_id
1 'polypeptide(L)'
;MIQRISHITIYVLDQDAAFDFYVNKLGFEVNTDATMDGGFRWLTVSSKGQPDLEIALMPTGPGPMRDQETSDMLRALIQKGALGSGVLETADIHKTYEELKAKGVEFSQPPTERFYGIEALLKDYSGNWFSLTQRTEASAKKPK
;
A
#
# COMPACT_ATOMS: atom_id res chain seq x y z
N MET A 1 0.39 20.63 -19.55
CA MET A 1 1.41 20.16 -18.58
C MET A 1 0.73 19.46 -17.41
N ILE A 2 1.26 18.33 -17.01
CA ILE A 2 0.73 17.58 -15.85
C ILE A 2 0.99 18.40 -14.59
N GLN A 3 -0.03 18.52 -13.73
CA GLN A 3 0.05 19.35 -12.51
C GLN A 3 0.44 18.54 -11.28
N ARG A 4 -0.06 17.30 -11.15
CA ARG A 4 0.23 16.46 -9.99
C ARG A 4 -0.24 15.02 -10.22
N ILE A 5 0.20 14.14 -9.35
CA ILE A 5 -0.34 12.78 -9.25
C ILE A 5 -1.49 12.84 -8.25
N SER A 6 -2.73 12.59 -8.69
CA SER A 6 -3.88 12.58 -7.81
C SER A 6 -4.16 11.19 -7.24
N HIS A 7 -3.93 10.16 -8.05
CA HIS A 7 -4.23 8.77 -7.71
C HIS A 7 -3.08 7.87 -8.12
N ILE A 8 -2.84 6.83 -7.35
CA ILE A 8 -2.01 5.68 -7.73
C ILE A 8 -2.82 4.41 -7.52
N THR A 9 -2.41 3.32 -8.13
CA THR A 9 -3.14 2.05 -8.07
C THR A 9 -2.33 1.01 -7.32
N ILE A 10 -3.00 0.30 -6.40
CA ILE A 10 -2.50 -0.94 -5.83
C ILE A 10 -3.52 -2.02 -6.14
N TYR A 11 -3.08 -3.07 -6.84
CA TYR A 11 -3.93 -4.21 -7.16
C TYR A 11 -4.01 -5.15 -5.97
N VAL A 12 -5.23 -5.54 -5.62
CA VAL A 12 -5.48 -6.40 -4.47
C VAL A 12 -6.30 -7.63 -4.87
N LEU A 13 -6.11 -8.73 -4.15
CA LEU A 13 -6.83 -9.98 -4.43
C LEU A 13 -8.28 -9.93 -3.94
N ASP A 14 -8.53 -9.16 -2.87
CA ASP A 14 -9.83 -9.04 -2.23
C ASP A 14 -9.96 -7.62 -1.66
N GLN A 15 -10.95 -6.87 -2.14
CA GLN A 15 -11.13 -5.47 -1.71
C GLN A 15 -11.62 -5.32 -0.28
N ASP A 16 -12.39 -6.27 0.26
CA ASP A 16 -12.80 -6.23 1.67
C ASP A 16 -11.61 -6.45 2.60
N ALA A 17 -10.74 -7.40 2.26
CA ALA A 17 -9.51 -7.63 3.01
C ALA A 17 -8.58 -6.42 2.91
N ALA A 18 -8.49 -5.80 1.74
CA ALA A 18 -7.71 -4.59 1.54
C ALA A 18 -8.26 -3.42 2.36
N PHE A 19 -9.57 -3.25 2.41
CA PHE A 19 -10.19 -2.25 3.28
C PHE A 19 -9.75 -2.45 4.73
N ASP A 20 -9.87 -3.66 5.25
CA ASP A 20 -9.44 -3.97 6.62
C ASP A 20 -7.97 -3.63 6.85
N PHE A 21 -7.12 -4.01 5.92
CA PHE A 21 -5.68 -3.77 6.05
C PHE A 21 -5.34 -2.28 6.02
N TYR A 22 -5.74 -1.56 4.99
CA TYR A 22 -5.34 -0.17 4.81
C TYR A 22 -6.05 0.77 5.79
N VAL A 23 -7.31 0.55 6.08
CA VAL A 23 -8.10 1.42 6.97
C VAL A 23 -7.93 1.02 8.43
N ASN A 24 -8.17 -0.25 8.77
CA ASN A 24 -8.18 -0.68 10.16
C ASN A 24 -6.79 -0.97 10.73
N LYS A 25 -5.83 -1.44 9.90
CA LYS A 25 -4.48 -1.75 10.37
C LYS A 25 -3.54 -0.58 10.17
N LEU A 26 -3.43 -0.03 8.95
CA LEU A 26 -2.54 1.09 8.67
C LEU A 26 -3.10 2.44 9.12
N GLY A 27 -4.41 2.56 9.35
CA GLY A 27 -5.03 3.80 9.79
C GLY A 27 -5.27 4.81 8.69
N PHE A 28 -5.32 4.37 7.43
CA PHE A 28 -5.66 5.25 6.32
C PHE A 28 -7.14 5.62 6.36
N GLU A 29 -7.48 6.74 5.77
CA GLU A 29 -8.85 7.20 5.67
C GLU A 29 -9.45 6.83 4.32
N VAL A 30 -10.74 6.47 4.31
CA VAL A 30 -11.48 6.21 3.08
C VAL A 30 -11.82 7.54 2.41
N ASN A 31 -11.45 7.69 1.12
CA ASN A 31 -11.91 8.80 0.30
C ASN A 31 -13.23 8.46 -0.37
N THR A 32 -13.26 7.33 -1.07
CA THR A 32 -14.43 6.83 -1.77
C THR A 32 -14.54 5.33 -1.60
N ASP A 33 -15.74 4.85 -1.35
CA ASP A 33 -16.09 3.44 -1.38
C ASP A 33 -17.49 3.32 -1.99
N ALA A 34 -17.54 3.13 -3.30
CA ALA A 34 -18.79 3.12 -4.06
C ALA A 34 -18.80 1.96 -5.06
N THR A 35 -19.92 1.27 -5.12
CA THR A 35 -20.14 0.23 -6.13
C THR A 35 -20.88 0.85 -7.30
N MET A 36 -20.25 0.78 -8.48
CA MET A 36 -20.79 1.32 -9.73
C MET A 36 -21.75 0.31 -10.38
N ASP A 37 -22.44 0.75 -11.41
CA ASP A 37 -23.24 -0.13 -12.23
C ASP A 37 -22.37 -1.27 -12.79
N GLY A 38 -22.89 -2.48 -12.80
CA GLY A 38 -22.14 -3.67 -13.21
C GLY A 38 -21.31 -4.31 -12.10
N GLY A 39 -21.35 -3.76 -10.87
CA GLY A 39 -20.71 -4.36 -9.71
C GLY A 39 -19.25 -3.93 -9.48
N PHE A 40 -18.71 -3.00 -10.25
CA PHE A 40 -17.36 -2.49 -10.05
C PHE A 40 -17.32 -1.62 -8.79
N ARG A 41 -16.44 -1.96 -7.86
CA ARG A 41 -16.23 -1.20 -6.62
C ARG A 41 -15.05 -0.25 -6.77
N TRP A 42 -15.32 1.03 -6.65
CA TRP A 42 -14.30 2.09 -6.60
C TRP A 42 -13.96 2.35 -5.14
N LEU A 43 -12.79 1.90 -4.71
CA LEU A 43 -12.33 2.02 -3.32
C LEU A 43 -11.01 2.76 -3.31
N THR A 44 -11.00 3.96 -2.71
CA THR A 44 -9.78 4.77 -2.56
C THR A 44 -9.56 5.16 -1.11
N VAL A 45 -8.30 5.18 -0.73
CA VAL A 45 -7.86 5.54 0.63
C VAL A 45 -6.69 6.52 0.55
N SER A 46 -6.48 7.28 1.62
CA SER A 46 -5.35 8.19 1.76
C SER A 46 -4.74 8.08 3.15
N SER A 47 -3.43 8.28 3.25
CA SER A 47 -2.80 8.53 4.54
C SER A 47 -3.31 9.86 5.11
N LYS A 48 -3.51 9.92 6.43
CA LYS A 48 -3.93 11.14 7.13
C LYS A 48 -2.99 12.31 6.89
N GLY A 49 -1.69 12.02 6.76
CA GLY A 49 -0.68 13.05 6.48
C GLY A 49 -0.59 13.48 5.02
N GLN A 50 -1.33 12.83 4.13
CA GLN A 50 -1.25 13.08 2.69
C GLN A 50 -2.64 12.92 2.04
N PRO A 51 -3.61 13.77 2.43
CA PRO A 51 -5.00 13.59 1.98
C PRO A 51 -5.24 13.88 0.51
N ASP A 52 -4.32 14.52 -0.17
CA ASP A 52 -4.43 14.88 -1.59
C ASP A 52 -3.89 13.82 -2.55
N LEU A 53 -3.31 12.73 -2.02
CA LEU A 53 -2.92 11.56 -2.82
C LEU A 53 -3.83 10.40 -2.45
N GLU A 54 -4.60 9.91 -3.42
CA GLU A 54 -5.48 8.77 -3.21
C GLU A 54 -4.84 7.49 -3.74
N ILE A 55 -5.00 6.42 -2.99
CA ILE A 55 -4.60 5.07 -3.43
C ILE A 55 -5.87 4.33 -3.82
N ALA A 56 -5.97 3.97 -5.09
CA ALA A 56 -7.08 3.15 -5.59
C ALA A 56 -6.73 1.68 -5.36
N LEU A 57 -7.50 1.02 -4.51
CA LEU A 57 -7.35 -0.41 -4.20
C LEU A 57 -8.20 -1.19 -5.22
N MET A 58 -7.56 -1.60 -6.32
CA MET A 58 -8.24 -2.11 -7.51
C MET A 58 -8.31 -3.64 -7.51
N PRO A 59 -9.45 -4.19 -7.96
CA PRO A 59 -9.60 -5.64 -8.08
C PRO A 59 -8.73 -6.20 -9.22
N THR A 60 -8.43 -7.47 -9.13
CA THR A 60 -7.55 -8.18 -10.07
C THR A 60 -8.28 -9.17 -10.96
N GLY A 61 -9.61 -9.28 -10.84
CA GLY A 61 -10.40 -10.21 -11.62
C GLY A 61 -10.46 -9.87 -13.10
N PRO A 62 -10.90 -10.83 -13.93
CA PRO A 62 -11.10 -10.57 -15.37
C PRO A 62 -12.28 -9.63 -15.60
N GLY A 63 -12.27 -8.96 -16.75
CA GLY A 63 -13.31 -8.01 -17.12
C GLY A 63 -12.88 -7.23 -18.36
N PRO A 64 -13.47 -6.03 -18.59
CA PRO A 64 -13.13 -5.23 -19.77
C PRO A 64 -11.66 -4.82 -19.86
N MET A 65 -10.97 -4.73 -18.71
CA MET A 65 -9.58 -4.27 -18.63
C MET A 65 -8.57 -5.38 -18.84
N ARG A 66 -8.94 -6.64 -18.61
CA ARG A 66 -8.03 -7.78 -18.74
C ARG A 66 -8.77 -9.08 -18.91
N ASP A 67 -8.16 -10.01 -19.65
CA ASP A 67 -8.68 -11.35 -19.81
C ASP A 67 -8.35 -12.24 -18.61
N GLN A 68 -8.87 -13.48 -18.62
CA GLN A 68 -8.65 -14.42 -17.51
C GLN A 68 -7.17 -14.78 -17.35
N GLU A 69 -6.45 -14.99 -18.44
CA GLU A 69 -5.03 -15.34 -18.39
C GLU A 69 -4.20 -14.23 -17.73
N THR A 70 -4.44 -12.98 -18.12
CA THR A 70 -3.78 -11.81 -17.54
C THR A 70 -4.13 -11.64 -16.06
N SER A 71 -5.40 -11.84 -15.70
CA SER A 71 -5.85 -11.82 -14.31
C SER A 71 -5.11 -12.88 -13.47
N ASP A 72 -5.01 -14.09 -13.98
CA ASP A 72 -4.34 -15.19 -13.28
C ASP A 72 -2.84 -14.89 -13.07
N MET A 73 -2.17 -14.34 -14.09
CA MET A 73 -0.78 -13.94 -14.00
C MET A 73 -0.56 -12.83 -12.97
N LEU A 74 -1.39 -11.80 -13.00
CA LEU A 74 -1.31 -10.68 -12.06
C LEU A 74 -1.50 -11.16 -10.62
N ARG A 75 -2.52 -11.96 -10.38
CA ARG A 75 -2.81 -12.51 -9.06
C ARG A 75 -1.67 -13.39 -8.54
N ALA A 76 -1.08 -14.21 -9.41
CA ALA A 76 0.04 -15.07 -9.04
C ALA A 76 1.27 -14.24 -8.64
N LEU A 77 1.59 -13.17 -9.37
CA LEU A 77 2.71 -12.28 -9.04
C LEU A 77 2.51 -11.58 -7.69
N ILE A 78 1.31 -11.10 -7.43
CA ILE A 78 0.98 -10.45 -6.16
C ILE A 78 1.15 -11.44 -5.00
N GLN A 79 0.58 -12.64 -5.13
CA GLN A 79 0.65 -13.68 -4.11
C GLN A 79 2.08 -14.11 -3.80
N LYS A 80 2.95 -14.12 -4.82
CA LYS A 80 4.36 -14.46 -4.65
C LYS A 80 5.19 -13.36 -3.98
N GLY A 81 4.62 -12.19 -3.78
CA GLY A 81 5.34 -11.05 -3.24
C GLY A 81 6.29 -10.41 -4.24
N ALA A 82 6.02 -10.54 -5.54
CA ALA A 82 6.88 -9.99 -6.59
C ALA A 82 6.71 -8.48 -6.76
N LEU A 83 5.61 -7.90 -6.27
CA LEU A 83 5.27 -6.50 -6.52
C LEU A 83 5.50 -5.64 -5.27
N GLY A 84 6.49 -4.75 -5.37
CA GLY A 84 6.68 -3.67 -4.41
C GLY A 84 5.73 -2.51 -4.73
N SER A 85 5.07 -1.98 -3.69
CA SER A 85 4.04 -0.96 -3.87
C SER A 85 4.48 0.44 -3.47
N GLY A 86 5.57 0.58 -2.75
CA GLY A 86 6.09 1.89 -2.41
C GLY A 86 6.79 1.93 -1.06
N VAL A 87 7.05 3.15 -0.63
CA VAL A 87 7.70 3.44 0.65
C VAL A 87 6.74 4.25 1.52
N LEU A 88 6.52 3.77 2.73
CA LEU A 88 5.75 4.44 3.77
C LEU A 88 6.73 5.08 4.76
N GLU A 89 6.45 6.29 5.19
CA GLU A 89 7.31 6.99 6.15
C GLU A 89 6.65 7.06 7.52
N THR A 90 7.46 6.96 8.55
CA THR A 90 7.04 7.16 9.94
C THR A 90 8.12 7.96 10.69
N ALA A 91 7.69 8.72 11.68
CA ALA A 91 8.60 9.46 12.54
C ALA A 91 9.26 8.57 13.60
N ASP A 92 8.66 7.43 13.95
CA ASP A 92 9.15 6.48 14.94
C ASP A 92 8.86 5.06 14.47
N ILE A 93 9.83 4.46 13.79
CA ILE A 93 9.66 3.14 13.18
C ILE A 93 9.50 2.02 14.20
N HIS A 94 10.17 2.10 15.34
CA HIS A 94 10.08 1.05 16.35
C HIS A 94 8.68 1.01 16.97
N LYS A 95 8.11 2.18 17.25
CA LYS A 95 6.75 2.29 17.75
C LYS A 95 5.73 1.83 16.70
N THR A 96 5.86 2.30 15.47
CA THR A 96 4.97 1.92 14.36
C THR A 96 5.04 0.41 14.10
N TYR A 97 6.25 -0.15 14.08
CA TYR A 97 6.46 -1.59 13.89
C TYR A 97 5.72 -2.41 14.97
N GLU A 98 5.89 -2.05 16.23
CA GLU A 98 5.23 -2.78 17.33
C GLU A 98 3.70 -2.64 17.27
N GLU A 99 3.19 -1.45 16.97
CA GLU A 99 1.75 -1.22 16.83
C GLU A 99 1.14 -2.04 15.68
N LEU A 100 1.78 -2.03 14.51
CA LEU A 100 1.29 -2.76 13.34
C LEU A 100 1.41 -4.27 13.55
N LYS A 101 2.50 -4.73 14.14
CA LYS A 101 2.69 -6.14 14.45
C LYS A 101 1.63 -6.64 15.43
N ALA A 102 1.30 -5.84 16.44
CA ALA A 102 0.24 -6.17 17.40
C ALA A 102 -1.13 -6.27 16.73
N LYS A 103 -1.35 -5.56 15.63
CA LYS A 103 -2.58 -5.64 14.82
C LYS A 103 -2.57 -6.79 13.81
N GLY A 104 -1.51 -7.58 13.76
CA GLY A 104 -1.40 -8.73 12.85
C GLY A 104 -0.81 -8.43 11.48
N VAL A 105 -0.19 -7.26 11.29
CA VAL A 105 0.52 -6.95 10.04
C VAL A 105 1.77 -7.81 9.93
N GLU A 106 1.95 -8.46 8.76
CA GLU A 106 3.09 -9.31 8.49
C GLU A 106 4.30 -8.48 8.06
N PHE A 107 5.42 -8.68 8.74
CA PHE A 107 6.70 -8.09 8.35
C PHE A 107 7.65 -9.19 7.87
N SER A 108 8.19 -9.01 6.67
CA SER A 108 9.24 -9.91 6.15
C SER A 108 10.63 -9.51 6.63
N GLN A 109 10.79 -8.28 7.13
CA GLN A 109 12.01 -7.78 7.72
C GLN A 109 11.69 -6.83 8.86
N PRO A 110 12.29 -7.00 10.05
CA PRO A 110 12.13 -6.05 11.15
C PRO A 110 12.92 -4.76 10.87
N PRO A 111 12.72 -3.71 11.70
CA PRO A 111 13.50 -2.47 11.56
C PRO A 111 15.00 -2.75 11.54
N THR A 112 15.66 -2.33 10.48
CA THR A 112 17.08 -2.58 10.21
C THR A 112 17.74 -1.28 9.76
N GLU A 113 18.91 -0.98 10.30
CA GLU A 113 19.63 0.23 9.92
C GLU A 113 20.18 0.13 8.50
N ARG A 114 19.99 1.22 7.75
CA ARG A 114 20.52 1.41 6.39
C ARG A 114 21.18 2.79 6.32
N PHE A 115 21.89 3.08 5.24
CA PHE A 115 22.54 4.38 5.06
C PHE A 115 21.53 5.55 4.99
N TYR A 116 20.30 5.29 4.57
CA TYR A 116 19.24 6.31 4.41
C TYR A 116 18.33 6.42 5.64
N GLY A 117 18.49 5.57 6.63
CA GLY A 117 17.67 5.55 7.84
C GLY A 117 17.44 4.13 8.33
N ILE A 118 16.29 3.92 8.96
CA ILE A 118 15.89 2.60 9.48
C ILE A 118 14.73 2.12 8.63
N GLU A 119 14.79 0.88 8.16
CA GLU A 119 13.81 0.29 7.26
C GLU A 119 13.28 -1.04 7.76
N ALA A 120 11.96 -1.23 7.65
CA ALA A 120 11.30 -2.53 7.80
C ALA A 120 10.54 -2.83 6.51
N LEU A 121 10.26 -4.11 6.26
CA LEU A 121 9.47 -4.53 5.10
C LEU A 121 8.20 -5.20 5.58
N LEU A 122 7.06 -4.74 5.07
CA LEU A 122 5.76 -5.30 5.42
C LEU A 122 4.99 -5.70 4.16
N LYS A 123 3.99 -6.55 4.34
CA LYS A 123 3.10 -7.02 3.27
C LYS A 123 1.66 -6.70 3.61
N ASP A 124 0.88 -6.36 2.58
CA ASP A 124 -0.57 -6.34 2.72
C ASP A 124 -1.13 -7.78 2.66
N TYR A 125 -2.46 -7.92 2.81
CA TYR A 125 -3.09 -9.26 2.81
C TYR A 125 -3.08 -9.94 1.43
N SER A 126 -2.81 -9.20 0.38
CA SER A 126 -2.69 -9.76 -0.98
C SER A 126 -1.28 -10.28 -1.28
N GLY A 127 -0.27 -9.71 -0.65
CA GLY A 127 1.14 -10.00 -0.89
C GLY A 127 1.95 -8.83 -1.44
N ASN A 128 1.32 -7.67 -1.67
CA ASN A 128 2.04 -6.43 -2.01
C ASN A 128 2.94 -6.04 -0.85
N TRP A 129 4.18 -5.68 -1.14
CA TRP A 129 5.10 -5.30 -0.08
C TRP A 129 5.46 -3.82 -0.12
N PHE A 130 5.72 -3.28 1.06
CA PHE A 130 6.12 -1.89 1.26
C PHE A 130 7.40 -1.84 2.08
N SER A 131 8.23 -0.83 1.79
CA SER A 131 9.24 -0.38 2.73
C SER A 131 8.58 0.57 3.73
N LEU A 132 8.80 0.34 5.01
CA LEU A 132 8.46 1.29 6.07
C LEU A 132 9.77 1.91 6.54
N THR A 133 9.90 3.22 6.45
CA THR A 133 11.17 3.91 6.64
C THR A 133 11.04 5.08 7.60
N GLN A 134 12.00 5.15 8.52
CA GLN A 134 12.29 6.36 9.30
C GLN A 134 13.60 6.92 8.76
N ARG A 135 13.54 8.08 8.12
CA ARG A 135 14.72 8.68 7.51
C ARG A 135 15.66 9.26 8.55
N THR A 136 16.96 9.22 8.25
CA THR A 136 17.95 10.01 8.97
C THR A 136 17.80 11.48 8.57
N GLU A 137 18.28 12.41 9.41
CA GLU A 137 18.29 13.83 9.07
C GLU A 137 19.03 14.10 7.76
N ALA A 138 20.13 13.39 7.54
CA ALA A 138 20.92 13.54 6.32
C ALA A 138 20.16 13.14 5.07
N SER A 139 19.37 12.04 5.13
CA SER A 139 18.57 11.59 3.99
C SER A 139 17.27 12.37 3.82
N ALA A 140 16.76 12.99 4.88
CA ALA A 140 15.58 13.85 4.81
C ALA A 140 15.87 15.20 4.16
N LYS A 141 17.12 15.65 4.22
CA LYS A 141 17.57 16.88 3.54
C LYS A 141 18.04 16.54 2.13
N LYS A 142 17.09 16.45 1.20
CA LYS A 142 17.42 16.19 -0.20
C LYS A 142 18.20 17.36 -0.78
N PRO A 143 19.27 17.10 -1.52
CA PRO A 143 19.90 18.14 -2.32
C PRO A 143 18.91 18.65 -3.37
N LYS A 144 18.83 19.95 -3.53
CA LYS A 144 17.98 20.59 -4.52
C LYS A 144 18.61 20.51 -5.92
#